data_63cef794536f9bfa44f45b6e4ce1e1bd
#
_entry.id   63cef794536f9bfa44f45b6e4ce1e1bd
#
_cell.length_a   1.000
_cell.length_b   1.000
_cell.length_c   1.000
_cell.angle_alpha   90.00
_cell.angle_beta   90.00
_cell.angle_gamma   90.00
#
_symmetry.space_group_name_H-M   'P 1'
#
loop_
_entity.id
_entity.type
_entity.pdbx_description
1 polymer ?
#
loop_
_entity_poly.entity_id
_entity_poly.type
_entity_poly.pdbx_seq_one_letter_code
_entity_poly.pdbx_strand_id
1 'polypeptide(L)'
;YEAQFSNLGIKKVLVDSGTVKAHPKLLVSGVWCIADIEYVFSEDQNVSPWILSTLKPIQLSHFDYDAYVAARQQFSTDEWIDLLIQSIGFNPEMFGRRSKLTQLVRLIPFCERNYNLIELGPKGTGKSHVYSEFSPHGILVSGGEVTVPKLFVNNSSGKIGLVGYW
;
A
#
# COMPACT_ATOMS: atom_id res chain seq x y z
N TYR A 1 -0.28 20.92 1.14
CA TYR A 1 0.37 19.74 0.56
C TYR A 1 -0.20 19.44 -0.82
N GLU A 2 0.53 18.66 -1.63
CA GLU A 2 0.08 18.19 -2.94
C GLU A 2 0.06 16.65 -2.95
N ALA A 3 -1.04 16.07 -3.45
CA ALA A 3 -1.19 14.64 -3.66
C ALA A 3 -1.30 14.33 -5.16
N GLN A 4 -0.96 13.10 -5.54
CA GLN A 4 -1.11 12.63 -6.91
C GLN A 4 -2.14 11.50 -6.94
N PHE A 5 -3.09 11.61 -7.87
CA PHE A 5 -4.10 10.59 -8.15
C PHE A 5 -3.80 9.95 -9.51
N SER A 6 -2.89 9.00 -9.51
CA SER A 6 -2.37 8.36 -10.74
C SER A 6 -3.46 7.69 -11.56
N ASN A 7 -4.43 7.06 -10.89
CA ASN A 7 -5.55 6.36 -11.53
C ASN A 7 -6.49 7.30 -12.32
N LEU A 8 -6.52 8.58 -11.94
CA LEU A 8 -7.32 9.60 -12.60
C LEU A 8 -6.48 10.49 -13.55
N GLY A 9 -5.17 10.25 -13.62
CA GLY A 9 -4.25 11.08 -14.40
C GLY A 9 -4.03 12.48 -13.83
N ILE A 10 -4.49 12.75 -12.59
CA ILE A 10 -4.36 14.06 -11.94
C ILE A 10 -3.03 14.10 -11.19
N LYS A 11 -2.13 14.97 -11.65
CA LYS A 11 -0.76 15.07 -11.10
C LYS A 11 -0.68 15.85 -9.79
N LYS A 12 -1.62 16.77 -9.56
CA LYS A 12 -1.60 17.65 -8.40
C LYS A 12 -3.02 17.86 -7.88
N VAL A 13 -3.24 17.48 -6.64
CA VAL A 13 -4.46 17.78 -5.86
C VAL A 13 -4.01 18.48 -4.60
N LEU A 14 -4.57 19.63 -4.30
CA LEU A 14 -4.27 20.37 -3.08
C LEU A 14 -4.91 19.66 -1.89
N VAL A 15 -4.11 19.42 -0.85
CA VAL A 15 -4.54 18.77 0.38
C VAL A 15 -4.28 19.71 1.55
N ASP A 16 -5.30 19.91 2.36
CA ASP A 16 -5.23 20.70 3.57
C ASP A 16 -4.24 20.12 4.60
N SER A 17 -3.62 20.99 5.36
CA SER A 17 -2.65 20.60 6.37
C SER A 17 -3.28 19.87 7.56
N GLY A 18 -4.55 20.12 7.87
CA GLY A 18 -5.31 19.42 8.90
C GLY A 18 -5.53 17.96 8.55
N THR A 19 -5.90 17.69 7.29
CA THR A 19 -6.07 16.32 6.77
C THR A 19 -4.76 15.53 6.87
N VAL A 20 -3.63 16.15 6.51
CA VAL A 20 -2.31 15.49 6.61
C VAL A 20 -1.93 15.24 8.06
N LYS A 21 -2.20 16.17 8.97
CA LYS A 21 -1.95 15.98 10.41
C LYS A 21 -2.83 14.88 11.02
N ALA A 22 -4.07 14.78 10.57
CA ALA A 22 -4.99 13.72 11.01
C ALA A 22 -4.57 12.33 10.51
N HIS A 23 -3.88 12.29 9.36
CA HIS A 23 -3.47 11.04 8.71
C HIS A 23 -1.98 11.10 8.29
N PRO A 24 -1.02 11.02 9.24
CA PRO A 24 0.42 11.16 8.96
C PRO A 24 0.97 10.15 7.93
N LYS A 25 0.33 8.99 7.81
CA LYS A 25 0.69 7.96 6.82
C LYS A 25 0.58 8.44 5.37
N LEU A 26 -0.20 9.50 5.10
CA LEU A 26 -0.28 10.12 3.77
C LEU A 26 1.08 10.66 3.28
N LEU A 27 2.00 10.96 4.19
CA LEU A 27 3.33 11.49 3.84
C LEU A 27 4.35 10.39 3.49
N VAL A 28 4.02 9.14 3.78
CA VAL A 28 4.99 8.03 3.71
C VAL A 28 4.70 7.09 2.55
N SER A 29 3.44 6.73 2.40
CA SER A 29 2.98 5.80 1.36
C SER A 29 1.58 6.19 0.92
N GLY A 30 1.14 5.72 -0.23
CA GLY A 30 -0.26 5.86 -0.63
C GLY A 30 -1.20 5.23 0.39
N VAL A 31 -2.37 5.82 0.55
CA VAL A 31 -3.43 5.31 1.42
C VAL A 31 -4.63 4.97 0.55
N TRP A 32 -5.17 3.76 0.72
CA TRP A 32 -6.46 3.42 0.14
C TRP A 32 -7.56 4.20 0.87
N CYS A 33 -8.30 5.01 0.12
CA CYS A 33 -9.32 5.87 0.70
C CYS A 33 -10.47 6.12 -0.27
N ILE A 34 -11.60 6.51 0.28
CA ILE A 34 -12.66 7.21 -0.46
C ILE A 34 -12.36 8.69 -0.32
N ALA A 35 -12.22 9.39 -1.43
CA ALA A 35 -11.87 10.80 -1.45
C ALA A 35 -12.83 11.57 -2.37
N ASP A 36 -13.30 12.71 -1.89
CA ASP A 36 -14.05 13.66 -2.71
C ASP A 36 -13.08 14.74 -3.18
N ILE A 37 -13.01 14.92 -4.50
CA ILE A 37 -12.14 15.89 -5.16
C ILE A 37 -13.03 16.92 -5.84
N GLU A 38 -12.77 18.18 -5.54
CA GLU A 38 -13.47 19.30 -6.14
C GLU A 38 -12.59 20.03 -7.16
N TYR A 39 -13.22 20.47 -8.23
CA TYR A 39 -12.57 21.36 -9.21
C TYR A 39 -12.96 22.80 -8.90
N VAL A 40 -11.97 23.59 -8.51
CA VAL A 40 -12.13 25.03 -8.24
C VAL A 40 -11.32 25.80 -9.29
N PHE A 41 -12.01 26.50 -10.15
CA PHE A 41 -11.33 27.33 -11.17
C PHE A 41 -10.46 28.40 -10.49
N SER A 42 -9.20 28.48 -10.91
CA SER A 42 -8.26 29.51 -10.47
C SER A 42 -7.71 30.26 -11.70
N GLU A 43 -7.66 31.57 -11.64
CA GLU A 43 -7.01 32.40 -12.68
C GLU A 43 -5.48 32.24 -12.61
N ASP A 44 -4.93 31.82 -11.48
CA ASP A 44 -3.49 31.55 -11.33
C ASP A 44 -3.16 30.17 -11.88
N GLN A 45 -2.46 30.12 -13.00
CA GLN A 45 -2.02 28.89 -13.66
C GLN A 45 -1.03 28.05 -12.83
N ASN A 46 -0.42 28.62 -11.80
CA ASN A 46 0.51 27.93 -10.91
C ASN A 46 -0.19 27.15 -9.78
N VAL A 47 -1.47 27.43 -9.56
CA VAL A 47 -2.26 26.76 -8.50
C VAL A 47 -3.07 25.64 -9.15
N SER A 48 -3.00 24.44 -8.59
CA SER A 48 -3.83 23.33 -9.05
C SER A 48 -5.31 23.63 -8.81
N PRO A 49 -6.19 23.46 -9.80
CA PRO A 49 -7.63 23.64 -9.60
C PRO A 49 -8.29 22.51 -8.84
N TRP A 50 -7.57 21.42 -8.57
CA TRP A 50 -8.09 20.26 -7.89
C TRP A 50 -7.81 20.34 -6.37
N ILE A 51 -8.85 20.20 -5.57
CA ILE A 51 -8.79 20.26 -4.11
C ILE A 51 -9.39 19.00 -3.53
N LEU A 52 -8.72 18.39 -2.56
CA LEU A 52 -9.26 17.31 -1.77
C LEU A 52 -10.21 17.89 -0.72
N SER A 53 -11.51 17.64 -0.85
CA SER A 53 -12.51 18.16 0.09
C SER A 53 -12.74 17.19 1.25
N THR A 54 -12.84 15.89 1.00
CA THR A 54 -12.93 14.88 2.06
C THR A 54 -12.02 13.68 1.79
N LEU A 55 -11.55 13.05 2.88
CA LEU A 55 -10.77 11.82 2.82
C LEU A 55 -11.24 10.88 3.91
N LYS A 56 -11.71 9.69 3.51
CA LYS A 56 -12.07 8.59 4.41
C LYS A 56 -11.13 7.41 4.14
N PRO A 57 -10.14 7.16 5.01
CA PRO A 57 -9.28 5.99 4.87
C PRO A 57 -10.11 4.70 4.90
N ILE A 58 -9.86 3.78 3.96
CA ILE A 58 -10.49 2.45 3.95
C ILE A 58 -9.77 1.51 4.92
N GLN A 59 -8.61 1.91 5.42
CA GLN A 59 -7.85 1.12 6.39
C GLN A 59 -8.68 0.94 7.66
N LEU A 60 -8.93 -0.32 8.00
CA LEU A 60 -9.64 -0.67 9.23
C LEU A 60 -8.84 -0.15 10.43
N SER A 61 -9.45 0.72 11.21
CA SER A 61 -8.91 1.20 12.48
C SER A 61 -8.97 0.10 13.57
N HIS A 62 -9.85 -0.86 13.38
CA HIS A 62 -10.07 -1.99 14.27
C HIS A 62 -10.23 -3.25 13.44
N PHE A 63 -9.52 -4.32 13.84
CA PHE A 63 -9.64 -5.63 13.24
C PHE A 63 -10.39 -6.55 14.20
N ASP A 64 -11.58 -7.00 13.79
CA ASP A 64 -12.37 -7.96 14.53
C ASP A 64 -11.86 -9.38 14.19
N TYR A 65 -11.01 -9.91 15.05
CA TYR A 65 -10.40 -11.22 14.88
C TYR A 65 -11.43 -12.35 14.93
N ASP A 66 -12.40 -12.27 15.82
CA ASP A 66 -13.41 -13.32 16.00
C ASP A 66 -14.34 -13.41 14.78
N ALA A 67 -14.77 -12.26 14.27
CA ALA A 67 -15.55 -12.20 13.03
C ALA A 67 -14.75 -12.74 11.83
N TYR A 68 -13.45 -12.44 11.76
CA TYR A 68 -12.57 -12.96 10.71
C TYR A 68 -12.43 -14.48 10.78
N VAL A 69 -12.22 -15.06 11.96
CA VAL A 69 -12.11 -16.51 12.16
C VAL A 69 -13.44 -17.21 11.82
N ALA A 70 -14.58 -16.64 12.25
CA ALA A 70 -15.90 -17.17 11.91
C ALA A 70 -16.15 -17.14 10.40
N ALA A 71 -15.78 -16.06 9.72
CA ALA A 71 -15.87 -15.98 8.26
C ALA A 71 -14.95 -17.01 7.57
N ARG A 72 -13.72 -17.20 8.06
CA ARG A 72 -12.78 -18.20 7.53
C ARG A 72 -13.33 -19.62 7.58
N GLN A 73 -14.07 -19.96 8.63
CA GLN A 73 -14.66 -21.29 8.81
C GLN A 73 -15.74 -21.63 7.77
N GLN A 74 -16.31 -20.62 7.10
CA GLN A 74 -17.32 -20.83 6.05
C GLN A 74 -16.72 -21.23 4.71
N PHE A 75 -15.41 -21.16 4.56
CA PHE A 75 -14.68 -21.51 3.35
C PHE A 75 -13.93 -22.83 3.53
N SER A 76 -13.95 -23.67 2.51
CA SER A 76 -12.97 -24.76 2.39
C SER A 76 -11.55 -24.19 2.22
N THR A 77 -10.54 -25.03 2.39
CA THR A 77 -9.16 -24.59 2.21
C THR A 77 -8.87 -24.12 0.79
N ASP A 78 -9.43 -24.79 -0.22
CA ASP A 78 -9.19 -24.42 -1.62
C ASP A 78 -9.92 -23.11 -2.00
N GLU A 79 -11.14 -22.89 -1.53
CA GLU A 79 -11.85 -21.61 -1.70
C GLU A 79 -11.12 -20.46 -1.01
N TRP A 80 -10.55 -20.71 0.17
CA TRP A 80 -9.77 -19.70 0.87
C TRP A 80 -8.47 -19.35 0.13
N ILE A 81 -7.79 -20.35 -0.44
CA ILE A 81 -6.63 -20.14 -1.31
C ILE A 81 -7.03 -19.26 -2.50
N ASP A 82 -8.16 -19.54 -3.14
CA ASP A 82 -8.65 -18.77 -4.28
C ASP A 82 -8.99 -17.33 -3.90
N LEU A 83 -9.62 -17.13 -2.76
CA LEU A 83 -9.89 -15.79 -2.22
C LEU A 83 -8.59 -15.01 -1.99
N LEU A 84 -7.56 -15.64 -1.40
CA LEU A 84 -6.27 -15.00 -1.19
C LEU A 84 -5.56 -14.66 -2.51
N ILE A 85 -5.63 -15.54 -3.51
CA ILE A 85 -5.08 -15.28 -4.85
C ILE A 85 -5.79 -14.09 -5.51
N GLN A 86 -7.12 -14.01 -5.37
CA GLN A 86 -7.89 -12.86 -5.88
C GLN A 86 -7.51 -11.57 -5.16
N SER A 87 -7.30 -11.62 -3.83
CA SER A 87 -6.97 -10.43 -3.04
C SER A 87 -5.63 -9.79 -3.44
N ILE A 88 -4.70 -10.58 -3.96
CA ILE A 88 -3.42 -10.08 -4.51
C ILE A 88 -3.49 -9.74 -6.02
N GLY A 89 -4.68 -9.73 -6.59
CA GLY A 89 -4.94 -9.27 -7.95
C GLY A 89 -4.79 -10.32 -9.05
N PHE A 90 -4.75 -11.61 -8.73
CA PHE A 90 -4.65 -12.69 -9.71
C PHE A 90 -5.99 -13.42 -9.90
N ASN A 91 -6.20 -13.95 -11.10
CA ASN A 91 -7.33 -14.84 -11.37
C ASN A 91 -6.94 -16.29 -10.98
N PRO A 92 -7.58 -16.90 -9.95
CA PRO A 92 -7.23 -18.24 -9.48
C PRO A 92 -7.47 -19.33 -10.52
N GLU A 93 -8.39 -19.14 -11.48
CA GLU A 93 -8.67 -20.12 -12.52
C GLU A 93 -7.48 -20.34 -13.48
N MET A 94 -6.60 -19.35 -13.59
CA MET A 94 -5.41 -19.40 -14.44
C MET A 94 -4.26 -20.19 -13.81
N PHE A 95 -4.39 -20.60 -12.54
CA PHE A 95 -3.32 -21.26 -11.80
C PHE A 95 -3.70 -22.66 -11.33
N GLY A 96 -2.83 -23.63 -11.58
CA GLY A 96 -2.89 -24.91 -10.88
C GLY A 96 -2.55 -24.74 -9.39
N ARG A 97 -2.95 -25.70 -8.55
CA ARG A 97 -2.79 -25.65 -7.09
C ARG A 97 -1.36 -25.32 -6.64
N ARG A 98 -0.35 -25.95 -7.24
CA ARG A 98 1.05 -25.68 -6.93
C ARG A 98 1.43 -24.23 -7.18
N SER A 99 0.99 -23.67 -8.30
CA SER A 99 1.26 -22.27 -8.66
C SER A 99 0.58 -21.32 -7.71
N LYS A 100 -0.68 -21.60 -7.30
CA LYS A 100 -1.39 -20.83 -6.27
C LYS A 100 -0.59 -20.78 -4.97
N LEU A 101 -0.15 -21.93 -4.46
CA LEU A 101 0.66 -22.01 -3.24
C LEU A 101 1.98 -21.25 -3.38
N THR A 102 2.64 -21.32 -4.54
CA THR A 102 3.86 -20.56 -4.79
C THR A 102 3.61 -19.04 -4.75
N GLN A 103 2.47 -18.56 -5.26
CA GLN A 103 2.11 -17.15 -5.13
C GLN A 103 1.86 -16.75 -3.68
N LEU A 104 1.22 -17.62 -2.89
CA LEU A 104 0.92 -17.35 -1.48
C LEU A 104 2.17 -17.30 -0.59
N VAL A 105 3.28 -17.94 -0.99
CA VAL A 105 4.56 -17.81 -0.26
C VAL A 105 4.99 -16.34 -0.13
N ARG A 106 4.65 -15.50 -1.10
CA ARG A 106 4.92 -14.04 -1.07
C ARG A 106 4.23 -13.31 0.08
N LEU A 107 3.16 -13.88 0.63
CA LEU A 107 2.40 -13.28 1.73
C LEU A 107 3.01 -13.61 3.10
N ILE A 108 3.86 -14.62 3.21
CA ILE A 108 4.44 -15.04 4.48
C ILE A 108 5.19 -13.90 5.19
N PRO A 109 6.03 -13.08 4.50
CA PRO A 109 6.73 -11.97 5.16
C PRO A 109 5.81 -10.92 5.79
N PHE A 110 4.53 -10.85 5.37
CA PHE A 110 3.54 -9.95 5.98
C PHE A 110 2.87 -10.54 7.23
N CYS A 111 2.96 -11.85 7.42
CA CYS A 111 2.29 -12.58 8.50
C CYS A 111 3.26 -13.06 9.57
N GLU A 112 4.48 -13.44 9.15
CA GLU A 112 5.47 -14.05 10.02
C GLU A 112 6.56 -13.06 10.41
N ARG A 113 6.88 -13.03 11.69
CA ARG A 113 7.90 -12.14 12.24
C ARG A 113 9.30 -12.61 11.81
N ASN A 114 10.11 -11.67 11.31
CA ASN A 114 11.51 -11.93 10.88
C ASN A 114 11.65 -12.99 9.76
N TYR A 115 10.64 -13.16 8.94
CA TYR A 115 10.70 -14.06 7.80
C TYR A 115 11.42 -13.40 6.62
N ASN A 116 12.57 -13.93 6.25
CA ASN A 116 13.37 -13.45 5.12
C ASN A 116 13.04 -14.28 3.87
N LEU A 117 12.64 -13.63 2.79
CA LEU A 117 12.32 -14.27 1.52
C LEU A 117 13.15 -13.65 0.40
N ILE A 118 13.79 -14.51 -0.39
CA ILE A 118 14.47 -14.12 -1.64
C ILE A 118 13.68 -14.74 -2.80
N GLU A 119 13.14 -13.89 -3.67
CA GLU A 119 12.42 -14.32 -4.85
C GLU A 119 13.18 -13.97 -6.12
N LEU A 120 13.59 -14.99 -6.88
CA LEU A 120 14.22 -14.86 -8.17
C LEU A 120 13.25 -15.29 -9.27
N GLY A 121 13.25 -14.59 -10.39
CA GLY A 121 12.38 -14.91 -11.51
C GLY A 121 12.32 -13.80 -12.55
N PRO A 122 11.70 -14.08 -13.71
CA PRO A 122 11.62 -13.15 -14.83
C PRO A 122 10.85 -11.87 -14.46
N LYS A 123 11.04 -10.83 -15.27
CA LYS A 123 10.27 -9.59 -15.17
C LYS A 123 8.79 -9.84 -15.49
N GLY A 124 7.90 -9.01 -14.95
CA GLY A 124 6.47 -9.07 -15.27
C GLY A 124 5.67 -10.15 -14.51
N THR A 125 6.25 -10.81 -13.51
CA THR A 125 5.55 -11.85 -12.71
C THR A 125 4.87 -11.28 -11.45
N GLY A 126 4.70 -9.97 -11.35
CA GLY A 126 3.99 -9.32 -10.24
C GLY A 126 4.75 -9.24 -8.91
N LYS A 127 6.05 -9.61 -8.86
CA LYS A 127 6.83 -9.60 -7.61
C LYS A 127 6.75 -8.27 -6.88
N SER A 128 7.23 -7.21 -7.53
CA SER A 128 7.27 -5.87 -6.93
C SER A 128 5.87 -5.33 -6.62
N HIS A 129 4.88 -5.64 -7.44
CA HIS A 129 3.49 -5.23 -7.23
C HIS A 129 2.93 -5.79 -5.92
N VAL A 130 3.10 -7.08 -5.67
CA VAL A 130 2.62 -7.70 -4.41
C VAL A 130 3.26 -7.03 -3.19
N TYR A 131 4.57 -6.75 -3.24
CA TYR A 131 5.28 -6.16 -2.09
C TYR A 131 5.05 -4.66 -1.92
N SER A 132 4.69 -3.92 -2.98
CA SER A 132 4.43 -2.48 -2.89
C SER A 132 2.97 -2.13 -2.64
N GLU A 133 2.04 -2.92 -3.17
CA GLU A 133 0.62 -2.53 -3.22
C GLU A 133 -0.27 -3.36 -2.29
N PHE A 134 0.16 -4.56 -1.91
CA PHE A 134 -0.70 -5.47 -1.14
C PHE A 134 -0.92 -5.01 0.29
N SER A 135 0.08 -4.47 0.95
CA SER A 135 -0.01 -4.08 2.35
C SER A 135 0.45 -2.65 2.58
N PRO A 136 -0.32 -1.85 3.33
CA PRO A 136 0.11 -0.51 3.75
C PRO A 136 1.27 -0.56 4.75
N HIS A 137 1.61 -1.75 5.25
CA HIS A 137 2.71 -1.99 6.18
C HIS A 137 3.98 -2.50 5.48
N GLY A 138 4.00 -2.57 4.15
CA GLY A 138 5.16 -2.94 3.36
C GLY A 138 5.82 -1.71 2.72
N ILE A 139 7.15 -1.65 2.69
CA ILE A 139 7.89 -0.63 1.93
C ILE A 139 8.72 -1.33 0.86
N LEU A 140 8.55 -0.89 -0.39
CA LEU A 140 9.45 -1.26 -1.48
C LEU A 140 10.60 -0.27 -1.56
N VAL A 141 11.81 -0.73 -1.29
CA VAL A 141 13.02 0.06 -1.50
C VAL A 141 13.67 -0.40 -2.79
N SER A 142 13.65 0.44 -3.82
CA SER A 142 14.29 0.18 -5.10
C SER A 142 15.70 0.77 -5.16
N GLY A 143 16.59 0.15 -5.96
CA GLY A 143 17.84 0.79 -6.40
C GLY A 143 19.05 0.60 -5.50
N GLY A 144 19.31 -0.59 -5.00
CA GLY A 144 20.57 -0.95 -4.39
C GLY A 144 20.62 -0.85 -2.87
N GLU A 145 21.76 -0.45 -2.29
CA GLU A 145 21.95 -0.45 -0.86
C GLU A 145 21.14 0.65 -0.16
N VAL A 146 20.52 0.28 0.96
CA VAL A 146 19.82 1.23 1.82
C VAL A 146 20.79 1.71 2.89
N THR A 147 21.10 2.99 2.87
CA THR A 147 22.00 3.57 3.85
C THR A 147 21.33 3.75 5.21
N VAL A 148 22.10 3.68 6.28
CA VAL A 148 21.62 3.92 7.66
C VAL A 148 20.86 5.25 7.80
N PRO A 149 21.35 6.38 7.24
CA PRO A 149 20.62 7.66 7.28
C PRO A 149 19.26 7.61 6.55
N LYS A 150 19.11 6.79 5.51
CA LYS A 150 17.84 6.63 4.81
C LYS A 150 16.84 5.82 5.62
N LEU A 151 17.31 4.85 6.42
CA LEU A 151 16.45 4.04 7.28
C LEU A 151 16.06 4.75 8.57
N PHE A 152 17.02 5.36 9.26
CA PHE A 152 16.82 5.87 10.62
C PHE A 152 16.80 7.40 10.68
N VAL A 153 17.94 8.04 10.82
CA VAL A 153 18.07 9.49 10.88
C VAL A 153 19.25 9.95 10.05
N ASN A 154 19.03 10.98 9.26
CA ASN A 154 20.11 11.67 8.57
C ASN A 154 20.70 12.74 9.51
N ASN A 155 21.87 12.46 10.09
CA ASN A 155 22.51 13.33 11.07
C ASN A 155 22.89 14.72 10.52
N SER A 156 23.12 14.85 9.22
CA SER A 156 23.46 16.13 8.60
C SER A 156 22.25 17.04 8.37
N SER A 157 21.06 16.47 8.12
CA SER A 157 19.83 17.22 7.86
C SER A 157 18.80 17.16 8.99
N GLY A 158 19.00 16.30 9.98
CA GLY A 158 18.04 16.04 11.06
C GLY A 158 16.75 15.33 10.61
N LYS A 159 16.67 14.93 9.33
CA LYS A 159 15.47 14.26 8.79
C LYS A 159 15.38 12.81 9.30
N ILE A 160 14.20 12.48 9.80
CA ILE A 160 13.85 11.11 10.19
C ILE A 160 13.76 10.24 8.91
N GLY A 161 14.30 9.04 8.97
CA GLY A 161 14.27 8.09 7.88
C GLY A 161 13.03 7.18 7.89
N LEU A 162 13.02 6.21 7.00
CA LEU A 162 11.85 5.35 6.74
C LEU A 162 11.29 4.67 8.01
N VAL A 163 12.14 4.16 8.88
CA VAL A 163 11.71 3.45 10.12
C VAL A 163 11.07 4.37 11.14
N GLY A 164 11.37 5.66 11.12
CA GLY A 164 10.80 6.62 12.07
C GLY A 164 9.35 7.04 11.74
N TYR A 165 8.85 6.69 10.58
CA TYR A 165 7.47 6.94 10.15
C TYR A 165 6.55 5.72 10.27
N TRP A 166 7.06 4.61 10.80
CA TRP A 166 6.36 3.31 10.91
C TRP A 166 6.02 2.96 12.34
#